data_fe1e2e05c48c1e713e0a85fc267fd478
#
_entry.id   fe1e2e05c48c1e713e0a85fc267fd478
#
_cell.length_a   1.000
_cell.length_b   1.000
_cell.length_c   1.000
_cell.angle_alpha   90.00
_cell.angle_beta   90.00
_cell.angle_gamma   90.00
#
_symmetry.space_group_name_H-M   'P 1'
#
loop_
_entity.id
_entity.type
_entity.pdbx_description
1 polymer ?
#
loop_
_entity_poly.entity_id
_entity_poly.type
_entity_poly.pdbx_seq_one_letter_code
_entity_poly.pdbx_strand_id
1 'polypeptide(L)'
;MTNVKISATPRSDFGKGAARRVRRGGQVPGVIYGRGTELTHVSLPEHELDLALRKPRVVLSVEIDGTTFLTKPRDIQRDPVKRNLEHIDLVVITQQEAAIRSSYADAVAKAHQLAVEAGYDPAAVVQALEEAVARGEDPIVAVDHAVNDVKEKAAAAAAASAAAAASEAAAAPAAEAGAAPAAEASSGD
;
A
#
# COMPACT_ATOMS: atom_id res chain seq x y z
N MET A 1 -7.64 0.63 15.03
CA MET A 1 -8.86 0.09 14.37
C MET A 1 -9.31 1.06 13.30
N THR A 2 -9.23 0.67 12.04
CA THR A 2 -9.52 1.57 10.90
C THR A 2 -10.98 1.43 10.46
N ASN A 3 -11.88 1.36 11.44
CA ASN A 3 -13.31 1.37 11.17
C ASN A 3 -13.79 2.83 11.14
N VAL A 4 -14.32 3.26 10.01
CA VAL A 4 -14.84 4.62 9.81
C VAL A 4 -16.36 4.55 9.77
N LYS A 5 -17.02 5.28 10.68
CA LYS A 5 -18.47 5.41 10.67
C LYS A 5 -18.88 6.49 9.68
N ILE A 6 -19.86 6.18 8.85
CA ILE A 6 -20.43 7.11 7.87
C ILE A 6 -21.94 6.96 7.90
N SER A 7 -22.65 8.07 8.05
CA SER A 7 -24.11 8.09 7.96
C SER A 7 -24.53 8.14 6.48
N ALA A 8 -25.43 7.25 6.09
CA ALA A 8 -25.96 7.20 4.74
C ALA A 8 -27.46 7.40 4.73
N THR A 9 -27.96 8.04 3.69
CA THR A 9 -29.39 8.22 3.47
C THR A 9 -29.88 7.26 2.39
N PRO A 10 -30.92 6.47 2.64
CA PRO A 10 -31.50 5.62 1.60
C PRO A 10 -32.09 6.48 0.47
N ARG A 11 -31.99 5.98 -0.75
CA ARG A 11 -32.53 6.71 -1.91
C ARG A 11 -33.46 5.83 -2.75
N SER A 12 -34.55 6.44 -3.17
CA SER A 12 -35.54 5.87 -4.09
C SER A 12 -35.50 6.48 -5.49
N ASP A 13 -34.86 7.66 -5.61
CA ASP A 13 -34.76 8.37 -6.90
C ASP A 13 -33.61 7.85 -7.73
N PHE A 14 -33.88 7.42 -8.98
CA PHE A 14 -32.91 6.88 -9.91
C PHE A 14 -32.76 7.71 -11.17
N GLY A 15 -31.77 7.36 -11.98
CA GLY A 15 -31.49 7.96 -13.27
C GLY A 15 -30.52 9.13 -13.22
N LYS A 16 -30.09 9.60 -14.40
CA LYS A 16 -29.05 10.61 -14.61
C LYS A 16 -29.30 11.93 -13.87
N GLY A 17 -30.57 12.39 -13.87
CA GLY A 17 -30.96 13.64 -13.22
C GLY A 17 -30.84 13.57 -11.70
N ALA A 18 -31.33 12.47 -11.11
CA ALA A 18 -31.26 12.23 -9.68
C ALA A 18 -29.79 12.09 -9.19
N ALA A 19 -28.98 11.30 -9.86
CA ALA A 19 -27.57 11.15 -9.53
C ALA A 19 -26.80 12.48 -9.60
N ARG A 20 -27.11 13.34 -10.58
CA ARG A 20 -26.51 14.68 -10.65
C ARG A 20 -26.95 15.60 -9.50
N ARG A 21 -28.22 15.51 -9.04
CA ARG A 21 -28.68 16.28 -7.88
C ARG A 21 -27.94 15.87 -6.60
N VAL A 22 -27.81 14.56 -6.37
CA VAL A 22 -27.09 13.99 -5.22
C VAL A 22 -25.63 14.52 -5.19
N ARG A 23 -24.90 14.41 -6.30
CA ARG A 23 -23.53 14.89 -6.41
C ARG A 23 -23.38 16.42 -6.24
N ARG A 24 -24.33 17.21 -6.72
CA ARG A 24 -24.33 18.67 -6.47
C ARG A 24 -24.55 19.01 -4.99
N GLY A 25 -25.23 18.14 -4.24
CA GLY A 25 -25.40 18.25 -2.81
C GLY A 25 -24.21 17.78 -1.98
N GLY A 26 -23.05 17.49 -2.61
CA GLY A 26 -21.87 16.97 -1.91
C GLY A 26 -22.04 15.54 -1.41
N GLN A 27 -22.91 14.77 -2.06
CA GLN A 27 -23.13 13.36 -1.73
C GLN A 27 -22.77 12.46 -2.92
N VAL A 28 -22.35 11.24 -2.63
CA VAL A 28 -22.00 10.21 -3.61
C VAL A 28 -23.10 9.15 -3.61
N PRO A 29 -23.72 8.85 -4.78
CA PRO A 29 -24.61 7.73 -4.89
C PRO A 29 -23.82 6.42 -4.80
N GLY A 30 -24.32 5.47 -4.03
CA GLY A 30 -23.72 4.16 -3.86
C GLY A 30 -24.75 3.06 -3.74
N VAL A 31 -24.25 1.84 -3.75
CA VAL A 31 -25.04 0.61 -3.61
C VAL A 31 -24.40 -0.27 -2.55
N ILE A 32 -25.23 -0.79 -1.63
CA ILE A 32 -24.83 -1.76 -0.63
C ILE A 32 -25.48 -3.09 -0.97
N TYR A 33 -24.70 -4.16 -1.03
CA TYR A 33 -25.17 -5.51 -1.31
C TYR A 33 -24.27 -6.58 -0.69
N GLY A 34 -24.73 -7.81 -0.61
CA GLY A 34 -23.97 -8.98 -0.19
C GLY A 34 -24.66 -9.81 0.89
N ARG A 35 -24.19 -11.02 1.09
CA ARG A 35 -24.52 -12.02 2.14
C ARG A 35 -25.87 -11.86 2.83
N GLY A 36 -26.97 -12.11 2.11
CA GLY A 36 -28.31 -12.12 2.67
C GLY A 36 -28.91 -10.72 2.97
N THR A 37 -28.23 -9.67 2.54
CA THR A 37 -28.74 -8.30 2.61
C THR A 37 -29.34 -7.93 1.26
N GLU A 38 -30.55 -7.36 1.28
CA GLU A 38 -31.15 -6.82 0.08
C GLU A 38 -30.32 -5.66 -0.49
N LEU A 39 -30.32 -5.53 -1.80
CA LEU A 39 -29.63 -4.45 -2.49
C LEU A 39 -30.25 -3.11 -2.07
N THR A 40 -29.47 -2.29 -1.39
CA THR A 40 -29.90 -0.99 -0.87
C THR A 40 -29.15 0.13 -1.57
N HIS A 41 -29.88 1.04 -2.18
CA HIS A 41 -29.32 2.25 -2.78
C HIS A 41 -29.20 3.34 -1.73
N VAL A 42 -28.01 3.97 -1.67
CA VAL A 42 -27.71 4.97 -0.63
C VAL A 42 -27.04 6.21 -1.24
N SER A 43 -27.09 7.29 -0.48
CA SER A 43 -26.30 8.51 -0.71
C SER A 43 -25.38 8.71 0.48
N LEU A 44 -24.09 8.86 0.23
CA LEU A 44 -23.05 9.03 1.26
C LEU A 44 -22.41 10.42 1.17
N PRO A 45 -21.98 11.04 2.28
CA PRO A 45 -21.27 12.31 2.24
C PRO A 45 -19.90 12.14 1.54
N GLU A 46 -19.65 12.94 0.48
CA GLU A 46 -18.47 12.82 -0.38
C GLU A 46 -17.18 13.03 0.39
N HIS A 47 -17.12 14.07 1.24
CA HIS A 47 -15.91 14.44 1.96
C HIS A 47 -15.45 13.36 2.94
N GLU A 48 -16.35 12.86 3.75
CA GLU A 48 -16.06 11.80 4.75
C GLU A 48 -15.67 10.50 4.06
N LEU A 49 -16.37 10.18 2.97
CA LEU A 49 -16.10 9.00 2.16
C LEU A 49 -14.71 9.08 1.51
N ASP A 50 -14.33 10.21 0.92
CA ASP A 50 -13.01 10.39 0.30
C ASP A 50 -11.88 10.25 1.32
N LEU A 51 -12.04 10.85 2.51
CA LEU A 51 -11.07 10.69 3.61
C LEU A 51 -10.95 9.24 4.09
N ALA A 52 -12.07 8.53 4.17
CA ALA A 52 -12.09 7.12 4.55
C ALA A 52 -11.37 6.25 3.52
N LEU A 53 -11.63 6.48 2.23
CA LEU A 53 -11.07 5.70 1.11
C LEU A 53 -9.56 5.89 0.90
N ARG A 54 -8.94 6.89 1.52
CA ARG A 54 -7.47 7.06 1.51
C ARG A 54 -6.75 6.02 2.37
N LYS A 55 -7.48 5.40 3.30
CA LYS A 55 -6.90 4.36 4.18
C LYS A 55 -6.88 3.01 3.45
N PRO A 56 -5.77 2.29 3.49
CA PRO A 56 -5.70 0.97 2.87
C PRO A 56 -6.65 0.00 3.58
N ARG A 57 -7.31 -0.85 2.80
CA ARG A 57 -8.24 -1.90 3.29
C ARG A 57 -9.28 -1.41 4.31
N VAL A 58 -9.75 -0.18 4.16
CA VAL A 58 -10.74 0.43 5.06
C VAL A 58 -12.00 -0.43 5.22
N VAL A 59 -12.51 -0.45 6.44
CA VAL A 59 -13.85 -0.96 6.76
C VAL A 59 -14.76 0.21 7.06
N LEU A 60 -15.89 0.28 6.37
CA LEU A 60 -16.88 1.32 6.56
C LEU A 60 -18.05 0.77 7.37
N SER A 61 -18.35 1.40 8.50
CA SER A 61 -19.61 1.19 9.24
C SER A 61 -20.63 2.18 8.72
N VAL A 62 -21.46 1.73 7.80
CA VAL A 62 -22.50 2.57 7.19
C VAL A 62 -23.77 2.45 8.00
N GLU A 63 -24.22 3.56 8.52
CA GLU A 63 -25.47 3.66 9.28
C GLU A 63 -26.61 4.14 8.37
N ILE A 64 -27.67 3.35 8.27
CA ILE A 64 -28.85 3.61 7.47
C ILE A 64 -30.07 3.39 8.35
N ASP A 65 -30.86 4.42 8.59
CA ASP A 65 -32.11 4.36 9.40
C ASP A 65 -31.95 3.62 10.73
N GLY A 66 -30.79 3.84 11.42
CA GLY A 66 -30.47 3.20 12.69
C GLY A 66 -29.89 1.79 12.60
N THR A 67 -29.76 1.24 11.39
CA THR A 67 -29.11 -0.06 11.17
C THR A 67 -27.67 0.16 10.68
N THR A 68 -26.70 -0.50 11.30
CA THR A 68 -25.30 -0.38 10.93
C THR A 68 -24.84 -1.59 10.11
N PHE A 69 -24.33 -1.34 8.91
CA PHE A 69 -23.77 -2.34 8.02
C PHE A 69 -22.25 -2.21 8.00
N LEU A 70 -21.54 -3.30 8.28
CA LEU A 70 -20.11 -3.39 8.06
C LEU A 70 -19.85 -3.69 6.59
N THR A 71 -19.19 -2.78 5.90
CA THR A 71 -18.99 -2.86 4.46
C THR A 71 -17.54 -2.64 4.06
N LYS A 72 -17.15 -3.21 2.93
CA LYS A 72 -15.89 -2.90 2.24
C LYS A 72 -16.18 -2.29 0.87
N PRO A 73 -15.39 -1.31 0.43
CA PRO A 73 -15.49 -0.82 -0.95
C PRO A 73 -15.04 -1.94 -1.91
N ARG A 74 -15.80 -2.13 -2.99
CA ARG A 74 -15.50 -3.06 -4.06
C ARG A 74 -15.12 -2.34 -5.35
N ASP A 75 -15.92 -1.37 -5.76
CA ASP A 75 -15.66 -0.53 -6.91
C ASP A 75 -15.80 0.95 -6.54
N ILE A 76 -14.88 1.77 -7.02
CA ILE A 76 -14.83 3.19 -6.73
C ILE A 76 -14.68 3.92 -8.06
N GLN A 77 -15.77 4.56 -8.51
CA GLN A 77 -15.76 5.33 -9.74
C GLN A 77 -15.44 6.80 -9.43
N ARG A 78 -14.40 7.32 -10.08
CA ARG A 78 -13.97 8.71 -9.96
C ARG A 78 -13.98 9.40 -11.32
N ASP A 79 -14.40 10.66 -11.35
CA ASP A 79 -14.24 11.53 -12.52
C ASP A 79 -12.74 11.71 -12.83
N PRO A 80 -12.26 11.37 -14.03
CA PRO A 80 -10.84 11.48 -14.37
C PRO A 80 -10.33 12.92 -14.40
N VAL A 81 -11.21 13.89 -14.62
CA VAL A 81 -10.86 15.32 -14.72
C VAL A 81 -10.95 16.01 -13.36
N LYS A 82 -12.07 15.88 -12.69
CA LYS A 82 -12.35 16.56 -11.43
C LYS A 82 -11.87 15.79 -10.21
N ARG A 83 -11.58 14.47 -10.37
CA ARG A 83 -11.22 13.51 -9.32
C ARG A 83 -12.28 13.33 -8.22
N ASN A 84 -13.48 13.85 -8.43
CA ASN A 84 -14.61 13.66 -7.51
C ASN A 84 -15.11 12.23 -7.58
N LEU A 85 -15.70 11.74 -6.50
CA LEU A 85 -16.34 10.44 -6.46
C LEU A 85 -17.67 10.48 -7.26
N GLU A 86 -17.83 9.59 -8.21
CA GLU A 86 -19.05 9.48 -9.01
C GLU A 86 -20.00 8.40 -8.50
N HIS A 87 -19.45 7.26 -8.11
CA HIS A 87 -20.20 6.13 -7.59
C HIS A 87 -19.34 5.26 -6.69
N ILE A 88 -19.96 4.52 -5.77
CA ILE A 88 -19.30 3.53 -4.93
C ILE A 88 -20.16 2.29 -4.76
N ASP A 89 -19.51 1.14 -4.91
CA ASP A 89 -20.08 -0.17 -4.60
C ASP A 89 -19.53 -0.68 -3.27
N LEU A 90 -20.44 -1.00 -2.36
CA LEU A 90 -20.12 -1.47 -1.03
C LEU A 90 -20.65 -2.90 -0.84
N VAL A 91 -19.77 -3.79 -0.40
CA VAL A 91 -20.13 -5.18 -0.10
C VAL A 91 -20.18 -5.37 1.41
N VAL A 92 -21.30 -5.90 1.90
CA VAL A 92 -21.44 -6.26 3.32
C VAL A 92 -20.50 -7.40 3.67
N ILE A 93 -19.76 -7.24 4.75
CA ILE A 93 -18.78 -8.21 5.26
C ILE A 93 -19.16 -8.68 6.67
N THR A 94 -18.63 -9.83 7.06
CA THR A 94 -18.75 -10.33 8.42
C THR A 94 -17.85 -9.57 9.40
N GLN A 95 -18.17 -9.64 10.69
CA GLN A 95 -17.31 -9.06 11.72
C GLN A 95 -15.89 -9.66 11.73
N GLN A 96 -15.76 -10.95 11.41
CA GLN A 96 -14.45 -11.60 11.30
C GLN A 96 -13.62 -11.04 10.16
N GLU A 97 -14.22 -10.87 8.98
CA GLU A 97 -13.53 -10.26 7.83
C GLU A 97 -13.17 -8.79 8.10
N ALA A 98 -14.05 -8.06 8.80
CA ALA A 98 -13.78 -6.69 9.22
C ALA A 98 -12.60 -6.61 10.21
N ALA A 99 -12.51 -7.54 11.15
CA ALA A 99 -11.42 -7.62 12.11
C ALA A 99 -10.07 -7.88 11.42
N ILE A 100 -10.01 -8.85 10.50
CA ILE A 100 -8.80 -9.16 9.71
C ILE A 100 -8.37 -7.94 8.88
N ARG A 101 -9.31 -7.24 8.26
CA ARG A 101 -8.98 -6.04 7.47
C ARG A 101 -8.47 -4.89 8.33
N SER A 102 -9.03 -4.69 9.52
CA SER A 102 -8.56 -3.64 10.44
C SER A 102 -7.18 -3.96 10.98
N SER A 103 -6.91 -5.22 11.37
CA SER A 103 -5.59 -5.64 11.85
C SER A 103 -4.51 -5.50 10.76
N TYR A 104 -4.86 -5.77 9.50
CA TYR A 104 -3.95 -5.53 8.38
C TYR A 104 -3.60 -4.05 8.19
N ALA A 105 -4.57 -3.15 8.32
CA ALA A 105 -4.30 -1.72 8.19
C ALA A 105 -3.38 -1.21 9.32
N ASP A 106 -3.60 -1.69 10.56
CA ASP A 106 -2.74 -1.39 11.70
C ASP A 106 -1.34 -2.00 11.51
N ALA A 107 -1.25 -3.21 10.94
CA ALA A 107 0.00 -3.88 10.61
C ALA A 107 0.81 -3.09 9.56
N VAL A 108 0.17 -2.60 8.50
CA VAL A 108 0.83 -1.76 7.48
C VAL A 108 1.37 -0.47 8.09
N ALA A 109 0.59 0.19 8.95
CA ALA A 109 1.05 1.42 9.62
C ALA A 109 2.27 1.15 10.53
N LYS A 110 2.25 0.07 11.29
CA LYS A 110 3.36 -0.36 12.13
C LYS A 110 4.60 -0.74 11.31
N ALA A 111 4.42 -1.49 10.22
CA ALA A 111 5.51 -1.87 9.31
C ALA A 111 6.19 -0.64 8.71
N HIS A 112 5.41 0.34 8.27
CA HIS A 112 5.93 1.61 7.75
C HIS A 112 6.75 2.37 8.79
N GLN A 113 6.25 2.47 10.03
CA GLN A 113 6.96 3.14 11.11
C GLN A 113 8.28 2.44 11.44
N LEU A 114 8.28 1.11 11.60
CA LEU A 114 9.48 0.34 11.88
C LEU A 114 10.51 0.40 10.76
N ALA A 115 10.06 0.43 9.50
CA ALA A 115 10.95 0.61 8.36
C ALA A 115 11.68 1.95 8.39
N VAL A 116 10.95 3.04 8.66
CA VAL A 116 11.54 4.39 8.78
C VAL A 116 12.53 4.47 9.95
N GLU A 117 12.19 3.93 11.13
CA GLU A 117 13.07 3.90 12.29
C GLU A 117 14.36 3.09 12.04
N ALA A 118 14.24 1.99 11.31
CA ALA A 118 15.38 1.12 10.98
C ALA A 118 16.17 1.58 9.74
N GLY A 119 15.70 2.62 9.03
CA GLY A 119 16.34 3.14 7.81
C GLY A 119 16.19 2.25 6.58
N TYR A 120 15.17 1.40 6.54
CA TYR A 120 14.83 0.57 5.39
C TYR A 120 13.78 1.24 4.50
N ASP A 121 13.69 0.77 3.24
CA ASP A 121 12.63 1.23 2.33
C ASP A 121 11.25 0.73 2.84
N PRO A 122 10.34 1.65 3.20
CA PRO A 122 9.01 1.27 3.67
C PRO A 122 8.21 0.45 2.65
N ALA A 123 8.40 0.70 1.34
CA ALA A 123 7.71 -0.03 0.29
C ALA A 123 8.12 -1.51 0.28
N ALA A 124 9.41 -1.81 0.46
CA ALA A 124 9.92 -3.18 0.53
C ALA A 124 9.36 -3.96 1.73
N VAL A 125 9.23 -3.31 2.90
CA VAL A 125 8.66 -3.93 4.09
C VAL A 125 7.17 -4.19 3.92
N VAL A 126 6.43 -3.27 3.32
CA VAL A 126 5.00 -3.45 3.03
C VAL A 126 4.78 -4.59 2.03
N GLN A 127 5.62 -4.70 1.00
CA GLN A 127 5.55 -5.81 0.04
C GLN A 127 5.81 -7.17 0.72
N ALA A 128 6.83 -7.27 1.56
CA ALA A 128 7.11 -8.49 2.33
C ALA A 128 5.94 -8.85 3.27
N LEU A 129 5.30 -7.84 3.89
CA LEU A 129 4.09 -8.05 4.69
C LEU A 129 2.93 -8.58 3.85
N GLU A 130 2.72 -8.06 2.65
CA GLU A 130 1.67 -8.55 1.74
C GLU A 130 1.90 -10.01 1.35
N GLU A 131 3.14 -10.40 1.07
CA GLU A 131 3.51 -11.78 0.77
C GLU A 131 3.29 -12.71 1.96
N ALA A 132 3.62 -12.29 3.17
CA ALA A 132 3.40 -13.07 4.39
C ALA A 132 1.90 -13.27 4.67
N VAL A 133 1.09 -12.22 4.53
CA VAL A 133 -0.36 -12.31 4.67
C VAL A 133 -1.00 -13.16 3.57
N ALA A 134 -0.47 -13.13 2.34
CA ALA A 134 -0.92 -14.00 1.25
C ALA A 134 -0.64 -15.49 1.54
N ARG A 135 0.40 -15.80 2.31
CA ARG A 135 0.69 -17.15 2.82
C ARG A 135 -0.24 -17.60 3.94
N GLY A 136 -1.09 -16.70 4.45
CA GLY A 136 -2.06 -16.99 5.51
C GLY A 136 -1.55 -16.65 6.92
N GLU A 137 -0.49 -15.91 7.05
CA GLU A 137 0.01 -15.45 8.35
C GLU A 137 -0.88 -14.34 8.92
N ASP A 138 -0.95 -14.26 10.26
CA ASP A 138 -1.67 -13.18 10.93
C ASP A 138 -0.96 -11.84 10.65
N PRO A 139 -1.68 -10.80 10.19
CA PRO A 139 -1.07 -9.53 9.81
C PRO A 139 -0.18 -8.88 10.87
N ILE A 140 -0.51 -9.06 12.14
CA ILE A 140 0.25 -8.46 13.26
C ILE A 140 1.60 -9.17 13.44
N VAL A 141 1.62 -10.50 13.32
CA VAL A 141 2.83 -11.32 13.43
C VAL A 141 3.70 -11.17 12.18
N ALA A 142 3.06 -11.07 11.02
CA ALA A 142 3.72 -10.91 9.73
C ALA A 142 4.57 -9.61 9.63
N VAL A 143 4.25 -8.58 10.42
CA VAL A 143 5.07 -7.35 10.48
C VAL A 143 6.50 -7.63 10.93
N ASP A 144 6.67 -8.40 11.99
CA ASP A 144 8.00 -8.68 12.54
C ASP A 144 8.80 -9.58 11.58
N HIS A 145 8.13 -10.52 10.89
CA HIS A 145 8.75 -11.34 9.84
C HIS A 145 9.16 -10.49 8.63
N ALA A 146 8.29 -9.60 8.16
CA ALA A 146 8.56 -8.73 7.01
C ALA A 146 9.76 -7.79 7.25
N VAL A 147 9.88 -7.24 8.46
CA VAL A 147 11.03 -6.41 8.83
C VAL A 147 12.33 -7.22 8.85
N ASN A 148 12.29 -8.45 9.40
CA ASN A 148 13.45 -9.34 9.41
C ASN A 148 13.87 -9.79 8.01
N ASP A 149 12.93 -10.14 7.13
CA ASP A 149 13.19 -10.54 5.75
C ASP A 149 13.88 -9.40 4.96
N VAL A 150 13.41 -8.17 5.13
CA VAL A 150 14.03 -7.00 4.49
C VAL A 150 15.42 -6.73 5.07
N LYS A 151 15.60 -6.89 6.38
CA LYS A 151 16.90 -6.76 7.04
C LYS A 151 17.91 -7.80 6.53
N GLU A 152 17.51 -9.06 6.39
CA GLU A 152 18.37 -10.13 5.86
C GLU A 152 18.73 -9.87 4.40
N LYS A 153 17.75 -9.47 3.56
CA LYS A 153 18.00 -9.11 2.15
C LYS A 153 18.94 -7.91 2.03
N ALA A 154 18.80 -6.90 2.89
CA ALA A 154 19.69 -5.74 2.90
C ALA A 154 21.10 -6.11 3.34
N ALA A 155 21.25 -6.97 4.36
CA ALA A 155 22.53 -7.47 4.83
C ALA A 155 23.23 -8.33 3.77
N ALA A 156 22.47 -9.20 3.07
CA ALA A 156 22.99 -10.02 1.98
C ALA A 156 23.44 -9.17 0.78
N ALA A 157 22.69 -8.13 0.43
CA ALA A 157 23.06 -7.19 -0.64
C ALA A 157 24.33 -6.39 -0.29
N ALA A 158 24.47 -5.95 0.97
CA ALA A 158 25.67 -5.27 1.46
C ALA A 158 26.88 -6.20 1.44
N ALA A 159 26.73 -7.46 1.84
CA ALA A 159 27.80 -8.46 1.79
C ALA A 159 28.22 -8.79 0.33
N ALA A 160 27.26 -8.89 -0.58
CA ALA A 160 27.52 -9.12 -2.00
C ALA A 160 28.27 -7.94 -2.64
N SER A 161 27.90 -6.71 -2.31
CA SER A 161 28.57 -5.50 -2.82
C SER A 161 30.00 -5.38 -2.27
N ALA A 162 30.22 -5.73 -0.97
CA ALA A 162 31.54 -5.76 -0.37
C ALA A 162 32.44 -6.84 -0.99
N ALA A 163 31.89 -8.02 -1.30
CA ALA A 163 32.62 -9.10 -1.98
C ALA A 163 32.97 -8.72 -3.44
N ALA A 164 32.06 -8.03 -4.14
CA ALA A 164 32.36 -7.53 -5.51
C ALA A 164 33.44 -6.47 -5.48
N ALA A 165 33.43 -5.53 -4.54
CA ALA A 165 34.48 -4.51 -4.38
C ALA A 165 35.82 -5.12 -4.00
N ALA A 166 35.83 -6.18 -3.18
CA ALA A 166 37.05 -6.90 -2.82
C ALA A 166 37.63 -7.67 -4.03
N SER A 167 36.79 -8.23 -4.91
CA SER A 167 37.25 -8.92 -6.11
C SER A 167 37.81 -7.95 -7.14
N GLU A 168 37.29 -6.77 -7.26
CA GLU A 168 37.76 -5.73 -8.19
C GLU A 168 39.08 -5.12 -7.69
N ALA A 169 39.29 -4.97 -6.37
CA ALA A 169 40.55 -4.54 -5.79
C ALA A 169 41.68 -5.60 -5.93
N ALA A 170 41.34 -6.90 -6.05
CA ALA A 170 42.32 -7.99 -6.28
C ALA A 170 42.67 -8.17 -7.74
N ALA A 171 41.96 -7.55 -8.68
CA ALA A 171 42.19 -7.66 -10.14
C ALA A 171 42.99 -6.48 -10.72
N ALA A 172 43.62 -5.61 -9.92
CA ALA A 172 44.54 -4.60 -10.41
C ALA A 172 45.84 -5.27 -10.88
N PRO A 173 46.23 -5.17 -12.15
CA PRO A 173 47.44 -5.82 -12.65
C PRO A 173 48.65 -5.09 -12.13
N ALA A 174 49.56 -5.88 -11.50
CA ALA A 174 50.92 -5.50 -11.28
C ALA A 174 51.65 -5.51 -12.65
N ALA A 175 51.70 -4.36 -13.28
CA ALA A 175 52.53 -4.12 -14.43
C ALA A 175 53.20 -2.76 -14.27
N GLU A 176 54.44 -2.82 -13.75
CA GLU A 176 55.61 -2.09 -14.23
C GLU A 176 56.72 -2.15 -13.19
N ALA A 177 57.57 -3.11 -13.36
CA ALA A 177 58.92 -3.03 -12.84
C ALA A 177 59.85 -3.73 -13.86
N GLY A 178 60.63 -2.93 -14.55
CA GLY A 178 61.77 -3.51 -15.27
C GLY A 178 62.02 -2.98 -16.65
N ALA A 179 62.76 -1.87 -16.74
CA ALA A 179 63.85 -1.76 -17.66
C ALA A 179 64.66 -0.50 -17.39
N ALA A 180 65.78 -0.66 -16.72
CA ALA A 180 66.80 0.34 -16.60
C ALA A 180 67.59 0.46 -17.94
N PRO A 181 68.24 1.58 -18.22
CA PRO A 181 68.88 1.86 -19.49
C PRO A 181 70.32 1.42 -19.46
N ALA A 182 70.76 0.90 -20.59
CA ALA A 182 72.18 0.78 -20.90
C ALA A 182 72.66 2.01 -21.68
N ALA A 183 73.67 2.65 -21.13
CA ALA A 183 74.45 3.66 -21.75
C ALA A 183 75.35 3.01 -22.85
N GLU A 184 75.58 3.70 -23.96
CA GLU A 184 76.90 3.75 -24.48
C GLU A 184 77.12 4.99 -25.38
N ALA A 185 78.24 5.56 -25.08
CA ALA A 185 78.93 6.66 -25.74
C ALA A 185 79.47 6.27 -27.10
N SER A 186 79.74 7.24 -27.94
CA SER A 186 80.96 7.42 -28.72
C SER A 186 80.72 8.41 -29.83
N SER A 187 81.29 9.56 -29.71
CA SER A 187 82.45 10.10 -30.40
C SER A 187 82.33 10.37 -31.91
N GLY A 188 82.73 11.54 -32.25
CA GLY A 188 83.50 11.85 -33.45
C GLY A 188 82.77 12.69 -34.49
N ASP A 189 83.09 13.81 -34.71
CA ASP A 189 84.06 14.57 -35.40
C ASP A 189 83.50 15.93 -35.79
#